data_02b6d8a35ec5f71fa3a1f21e3b1a6efa
#
_entry.id   02b6d8a35ec5f71fa3a1f21e3b1a6efa
#
_cell.length_a   1.000
_cell.length_b   1.000
_cell.length_c   1.000
_cell.angle_alpha   90.00
_cell.angle_beta   90.00
_cell.angle_gamma   90.00
#
_symmetry.space_group_name_H-M   'P 1'
#
loop_
_entity.id
_entity.type
_entity.pdbx_description
1 polymer ?
#
loop_
_entity_poly.entity_id
_entity_poly.type
_entity_poly.pdbx_seq_one_letter_code
_entity_poly.pdbx_strand_id
1 'polypeptide(L)'
;MFNTGILSKFLFGNTCLSCGDTEKPLDPWLCEDCRAKLSSELLGGEVSESAFSLYSMGAVSRSLIHGLKYSSMPGLASYLVRSAREGLKNFKNWVATEGKVYFVPVPLHSSRLRERGYNQTEKIAQALAVSCGGKVWKALARRSFSVSQTKLSKSERVLNVAGAFVLKKRMNLSPKDLIVIIDDVFTTGSTIHECARI
;
A
#
# COMPACT_ATOMS: atom_id res chain seq x y z
N MET A 1 17.78 -9.02 -14.74
CA MET A 1 16.55 -8.22 -14.62
C MET A 1 15.52 -8.85 -15.54
N PHE A 2 14.61 -9.65 -15.01
CA PHE A 2 13.52 -10.21 -15.83
C PHE A 2 12.54 -9.09 -16.14
N ASN A 3 12.29 -8.90 -17.44
CA ASN A 3 11.36 -7.89 -17.94
C ASN A 3 9.92 -8.30 -17.62
N THR A 4 9.43 -7.88 -16.45
CA THR A 4 8.08 -8.20 -15.94
C THR A 4 6.96 -7.73 -16.88
N GLY A 5 7.23 -6.80 -17.79
CA GLY A 5 6.27 -6.30 -18.78
C GLY A 5 5.92 -7.30 -19.88
N ILE A 6 6.82 -8.22 -20.23
CA ILE A 6 6.55 -9.22 -21.28
C ILE A 6 5.70 -10.37 -20.71
N LEU A 7 5.97 -10.79 -19.47
CA LEU A 7 5.21 -11.88 -18.85
C LEU A 7 3.77 -11.48 -18.53
N SER A 8 3.54 -10.22 -18.15
CA SER A 8 2.20 -9.69 -17.89
C SER A 8 1.35 -9.61 -19.17
N LYS A 9 1.94 -9.25 -20.31
CA LYS A 9 1.25 -9.24 -21.60
C LYS A 9 0.81 -10.65 -22.05
N PHE A 10 1.60 -11.67 -21.71
CA PHE A 10 1.27 -13.08 -22.04
C PHE A 10 0.14 -13.64 -21.17
N LEU A 11 0.04 -13.23 -19.91
CA LEU A 11 -0.92 -13.79 -18.95
C LEU A 11 -2.25 -13.02 -18.88
N PHE A 12 -2.25 -11.72 -19.16
CA PHE A 12 -3.42 -10.84 -18.98
C PHE A 12 -3.89 -10.16 -20.28
N GLY A 13 -3.25 -10.47 -21.43
CA GLY A 13 -3.53 -9.80 -22.69
C GLY A 13 -3.15 -8.30 -22.67
N ASN A 14 -3.57 -7.57 -23.71
CA ASN A 14 -3.39 -6.11 -23.78
C ASN A 14 -4.55 -5.34 -23.14
N THR A 15 -5.11 -5.81 -22.03
CA THR A 15 -6.30 -5.21 -21.42
C THR A 15 -5.91 -4.17 -20.37
N CYS A 16 -6.41 -2.96 -20.52
CA CYS A 16 -6.23 -1.89 -19.52
C CYS A 16 -6.91 -2.26 -18.20
N LEU A 17 -6.17 -2.27 -17.08
CA LEU A 17 -6.70 -2.68 -15.78
C LEU A 17 -7.81 -1.76 -15.23
N SER A 18 -7.99 -0.58 -15.79
CA SER A 18 -9.01 0.35 -15.32
C SER A 18 -10.25 0.39 -16.21
N CYS A 19 -10.10 0.60 -17.53
CA CYS A 19 -11.25 0.74 -18.44
C CYS A 19 -11.58 -0.53 -19.21
N GLY A 20 -10.73 -1.56 -19.17
CA GLY A 20 -10.95 -2.81 -19.92
C GLY A 20 -10.62 -2.73 -21.41
N ASP A 21 -10.14 -1.60 -21.91
CA ASP A 21 -9.78 -1.41 -23.32
C ASP A 21 -8.64 -2.35 -23.71
N THR A 22 -8.77 -3.00 -24.87
CA THR A 22 -7.81 -3.98 -25.39
C THR A 22 -7.05 -3.50 -26.62
N GLU A 23 -7.45 -2.39 -27.21
CA GLU A 23 -6.90 -1.88 -28.46
C GLU A 23 -5.81 -0.83 -28.24
N LYS A 24 -5.92 -0.05 -27.15
CA LYS A 24 -4.95 0.99 -26.83
C LYS A 24 -3.65 0.43 -26.29
N PRO A 25 -2.50 1.03 -26.64
CA PRO A 25 -1.22 0.63 -26.07
C PRO A 25 -1.19 0.82 -24.55
N LEU A 26 -0.57 -0.13 -23.85
CA LEU A 26 -0.45 -0.13 -22.39
C LEU A 26 0.97 0.25 -21.93
N ASP A 27 1.04 0.97 -20.81
CA ASP A 27 2.29 1.34 -20.12
C ASP A 27 2.20 1.06 -18.60
N PRO A 28 2.67 -0.07 -18.12
CA PRO A 28 2.47 -1.44 -18.64
C PRO A 28 1.07 -1.99 -18.30
N TRP A 29 0.28 -1.25 -17.50
CA TRP A 29 -1.00 -1.70 -16.93
C TRP A 29 -2.19 -0.85 -17.36
N LEU A 30 -1.93 0.37 -17.81
CA LEU A 30 -2.95 1.35 -18.15
C LEU A 30 -2.76 1.87 -19.58
N CYS A 31 -3.86 2.12 -20.27
CA CYS A 31 -3.84 2.93 -21.48
C CYS A 31 -3.54 4.40 -21.14
N GLU A 32 -3.23 5.20 -22.17
CA GLU A 32 -2.85 6.59 -22.00
C GLU A 32 -3.89 7.43 -21.25
N ASP A 33 -5.18 7.27 -21.61
CA ASP A 33 -6.28 7.99 -20.97
C ASP A 33 -6.40 7.65 -19.48
N CYS A 34 -6.27 6.37 -19.12
CA CYS A 34 -6.32 5.95 -17.73
C CYS A 34 -5.07 6.39 -16.96
N ARG A 35 -3.92 6.49 -17.61
CA ARG A 35 -2.71 7.05 -17.01
C ARG A 35 -2.86 8.54 -16.74
N ALA A 36 -3.45 9.29 -17.68
CA ALA A 36 -3.77 10.71 -17.46
C ALA A 36 -4.77 10.89 -16.31
N LYS A 37 -5.81 10.04 -16.24
CA LYS A 37 -6.75 10.02 -15.10
C LYS A 37 -6.07 9.67 -13.78
N LEU A 38 -5.15 8.70 -13.75
CA LEU A 38 -4.37 8.40 -12.54
C LEU A 38 -3.57 9.62 -12.08
N SER A 39 -3.02 10.38 -13.01
CA SER A 39 -2.30 11.64 -12.69
C SER A 39 -3.22 12.68 -12.08
N SER A 40 -4.49 12.77 -12.50
CA SER A 40 -5.47 13.67 -11.89
C SER A 40 -5.98 13.19 -10.51
N GLU A 41 -5.80 11.92 -10.20
CA GLU A 41 -6.07 11.34 -8.87
C GLU A 41 -4.90 11.52 -7.89
N LEU A 42 -3.76 12.05 -8.35
CA LEU A 42 -2.59 12.29 -7.51
C LEU A 42 -2.94 13.37 -6.47
N LEU A 43 -2.82 13.02 -5.19
CA LEU A 43 -2.97 13.94 -4.08
C LEU A 43 -1.59 14.47 -3.63
N GLY A 44 -0.66 13.56 -3.34
CA GLY A 44 0.72 13.87 -2.97
C GLY A 44 0.82 14.84 -1.80
N GLY A 45 -0.01 14.69 -0.78
CA GLY A 45 -0.13 15.62 0.32
C GLY A 45 -0.64 15.01 1.62
N GLU A 46 -0.62 15.83 2.67
CA GLU A 46 -1.15 15.49 3.98
C GLU A 46 -2.68 15.38 3.94
N VAL A 47 -3.21 14.34 4.58
CA VAL A 47 -4.66 14.11 4.77
C VAL A 47 -5.08 14.28 6.22
N SER A 48 -4.12 14.34 7.14
CA SER A 48 -4.23 14.75 8.54
C SER A 48 -2.84 15.12 9.07
N GLU A 49 -2.74 15.65 10.29
CA GLU A 49 -1.48 16.08 10.93
C GLU A 49 -0.34 15.03 10.88
N SER A 50 -0.68 13.75 10.81
CA SER A 50 0.29 12.64 10.83
C SER A 50 0.07 11.62 9.72
N ALA A 51 -0.72 11.95 8.69
CA ALA A 51 -1.00 11.04 7.58
C ALA A 51 -0.82 11.71 6.24
N PHE A 52 -0.15 11.00 5.33
CA PHE A 52 0.14 11.42 3.96
C PHE A 52 -0.46 10.43 2.97
N SER A 53 -1.09 10.91 1.91
CA SER A 53 -1.60 10.07 0.83
C SER A 53 -0.97 10.44 -0.52
N LEU A 54 -0.57 9.43 -1.28
CA LEU A 54 -0.09 9.63 -2.66
C LEU A 54 -1.23 9.89 -3.63
N TYR A 55 -2.37 9.24 -3.43
CA TYR A 55 -3.54 9.36 -4.31
C TYR A 55 -4.83 9.60 -3.53
N SER A 56 -5.73 10.36 -4.11
CA SER A 56 -7.15 10.28 -3.76
C SER A 56 -7.74 8.97 -4.31
N MET A 57 -8.83 8.48 -3.68
CA MET A 57 -9.48 7.23 -4.11
C MET A 57 -10.39 7.50 -5.31
N GLY A 58 -9.81 7.54 -6.51
CA GLY A 58 -10.51 7.64 -7.78
C GLY A 58 -10.82 6.29 -8.42
N ALA A 59 -11.28 6.29 -9.67
CA ALA A 59 -11.62 5.08 -10.39
C ALA A 59 -10.38 4.26 -10.75
N VAL A 60 -9.29 4.92 -11.18
CA VAL A 60 -8.08 4.26 -11.65
C VAL A 60 -7.25 3.75 -10.48
N SER A 61 -7.00 4.57 -9.47
CA SER A 61 -6.28 4.15 -8.26
C SER A 61 -6.98 2.99 -7.56
N ARG A 62 -8.33 3.00 -7.52
CA ARG A 62 -9.14 1.90 -7.00
C ARG A 62 -8.94 0.60 -7.79
N SER A 63 -8.94 0.67 -9.13
CA SER A 63 -8.71 -0.50 -9.99
C SER A 63 -7.32 -1.09 -9.77
N LEU A 64 -6.29 -0.26 -9.65
CA LEU A 64 -4.92 -0.71 -9.37
C LEU A 64 -4.78 -1.33 -7.97
N ILE A 65 -5.38 -0.73 -6.95
CA ILE A 65 -5.42 -1.30 -5.60
C ILE A 65 -6.20 -2.62 -5.57
N HIS A 66 -7.28 -2.72 -6.36
CA HIS A 66 -8.03 -3.96 -6.49
C HIS A 66 -7.17 -5.07 -7.15
N GLY A 67 -6.46 -4.76 -8.24
CA GLY A 67 -5.53 -5.68 -8.89
C GLY A 67 -4.40 -6.12 -7.94
N LEU A 68 -3.86 -5.19 -7.14
CA LEU A 68 -2.87 -5.48 -6.11
C LEU A 68 -3.44 -6.39 -4.99
N LYS A 69 -4.74 -6.32 -4.69
CA LYS A 69 -5.38 -7.11 -3.62
C LYS A 69 -5.87 -8.48 -4.08
N TYR A 70 -6.36 -8.59 -5.30
CA TYR A 70 -7.19 -9.73 -5.71
C TYR A 70 -6.75 -10.43 -6.99
N SER A 71 -5.84 -9.83 -7.76
CA SER A 71 -5.40 -10.37 -9.05
C SER A 71 -3.93 -10.85 -9.05
N SER A 72 -3.34 -11.05 -7.89
CA SER A 72 -1.94 -11.53 -7.74
C SER A 72 -0.91 -10.70 -8.52
N MET A 73 -1.08 -9.37 -8.55
CA MET A 73 -0.24 -8.44 -9.30
C MET A 73 0.65 -7.57 -8.36
N PRO A 74 1.67 -8.13 -7.70
CA PRO A 74 2.50 -7.37 -6.75
C PRO A 74 3.28 -6.23 -7.41
N GLY A 75 3.53 -6.28 -8.72
CA GLY A 75 4.18 -5.24 -9.51
C GLY A 75 3.42 -3.91 -9.53
N LEU A 76 2.11 -3.92 -9.29
CA LEU A 76 1.28 -2.71 -9.20
C LEU A 76 1.71 -1.79 -8.06
N ALA A 77 2.27 -2.32 -6.97
CA ALA A 77 2.80 -1.49 -5.89
C ALA A 77 3.93 -0.57 -6.38
N SER A 78 4.89 -1.14 -7.11
CA SER A 78 5.97 -0.36 -7.71
C SER A 78 5.49 0.59 -8.80
N TYR A 79 4.47 0.20 -9.55
CA TYR A 79 3.86 1.06 -10.57
C TYR A 79 3.18 2.28 -9.93
N LEU A 80 2.31 2.08 -8.93
CA LEU A 80 1.63 3.15 -8.19
C LEU A 80 2.65 4.13 -7.59
N VAL A 81 3.66 3.63 -6.90
CA VAL A 81 4.67 4.50 -6.28
C VAL A 81 5.43 5.30 -7.33
N ARG A 82 5.89 4.69 -8.42
CA ARG A 82 6.65 5.39 -9.47
C ARG A 82 5.79 6.38 -10.27
N SER A 83 4.52 6.08 -10.48
CA SER A 83 3.59 6.98 -11.18
C SER A 83 3.27 8.23 -10.35
N ALA A 84 3.46 8.20 -9.03
CA ALA A 84 3.26 9.33 -8.12
C ALA A 84 4.49 10.27 -8.01
N ARG A 85 5.21 10.52 -9.10
CA ARG A 85 6.52 11.21 -9.09
C ARG A 85 6.51 12.53 -8.31
N GLU A 86 5.53 13.40 -8.55
CA GLU A 86 5.42 14.68 -7.83
C GLU A 86 5.03 14.48 -6.36
N GLY A 87 4.07 13.60 -6.09
CA GLY A 87 3.70 13.24 -4.73
C GLY A 87 4.84 12.63 -3.93
N LEU A 88 5.75 11.89 -4.60
CA LEU A 88 6.95 11.36 -3.95
C LEU A 88 7.96 12.43 -3.56
N LYS A 89 8.05 13.54 -4.28
CA LYS A 89 8.90 14.68 -3.87
C LYS A 89 8.37 15.26 -2.55
N ASN A 90 7.05 15.52 -2.49
CA ASN A 90 6.41 16.02 -1.29
C ASN A 90 6.53 15.02 -0.13
N PHE A 91 6.33 13.73 -0.41
CA PHE A 91 6.48 12.67 0.58
C PHE A 91 7.91 12.60 1.13
N LYS A 92 8.95 12.74 0.30
CA LYS A 92 10.34 12.79 0.75
C LYS A 92 10.60 13.93 1.72
N ASN A 93 10.04 15.11 1.44
CA ASN A 93 10.16 16.27 2.32
C ASN A 93 9.41 16.03 3.64
N TRP A 94 8.22 15.41 3.57
CA TRP A 94 7.40 15.10 4.72
C TRP A 94 8.04 14.07 5.67
N VAL A 95 8.77 13.08 5.15
CA VAL A 95 9.50 12.08 5.95
C VAL A 95 10.95 12.48 6.21
N ALA A 96 11.35 13.72 5.92
CA ALA A 96 12.73 14.15 6.12
C ALA A 96 13.10 14.14 7.62
N THR A 97 14.20 13.50 7.93
CA THR A 97 14.73 13.38 9.30
C THR A 97 16.25 13.31 9.26
N GLU A 98 16.91 13.68 10.37
CA GLU A 98 18.37 13.47 10.54
C GLU A 98 18.71 11.99 10.79
N GLY A 99 17.74 11.19 11.20
CA GLY A 99 17.88 9.76 11.47
C GLY A 99 17.56 8.88 10.25
N LYS A 100 17.19 7.66 10.53
CA LYS A 100 16.77 6.67 9.52
C LYS A 100 15.25 6.64 9.40
N VAL A 101 14.76 6.43 8.18
CA VAL A 101 13.34 6.20 7.92
C VAL A 101 13.07 4.70 7.87
N TYR A 102 12.09 4.26 8.65
CA TYR A 102 11.62 2.87 8.66
C TYR A 102 10.17 2.80 8.20
N PHE A 103 9.93 2.12 7.08
CA PHE A 103 8.59 1.84 6.55
C PHE A 103 8.06 0.57 7.20
N VAL A 104 7.02 0.70 8.01
CA VAL A 104 6.37 -0.40 8.73
C VAL A 104 5.06 -0.75 8.05
N PRO A 105 5.00 -1.86 7.28
CA PRO A 105 3.78 -2.27 6.62
C PRO A 105 2.75 -2.80 7.63
N VAL A 106 1.49 -2.38 7.50
CA VAL A 106 0.36 -2.96 8.23
C VAL A 106 0.26 -4.44 7.88
N PRO A 107 0.26 -5.35 8.88
CA PRO A 107 0.24 -6.77 8.61
C PRO A 107 -1.15 -7.28 8.24
N LEU A 108 -1.22 -8.18 7.26
CA LEU A 108 -2.43 -8.92 6.92
C LEU A 108 -2.72 -10.03 7.95
N HIS A 109 -4.00 -10.38 8.05
CA HIS A 109 -4.39 -11.63 8.70
C HIS A 109 -3.79 -12.84 7.96
N SER A 110 -3.42 -13.90 8.68
CA SER A 110 -2.75 -15.08 8.13
C SER A 110 -3.56 -15.77 7.01
N SER A 111 -4.90 -15.78 7.11
CA SER A 111 -5.78 -16.31 6.03
C SER A 111 -5.66 -15.49 4.75
N ARG A 112 -5.68 -14.16 4.87
CA ARG A 112 -5.53 -13.27 3.71
C ARG A 112 -4.13 -13.34 3.09
N LEU A 113 -3.12 -13.53 3.92
CA LEU A 113 -1.75 -13.72 3.43
C LEU A 113 -1.62 -15.03 2.65
N ARG A 114 -2.25 -16.13 3.11
CA ARG A 114 -2.27 -17.41 2.38
C ARG A 114 -3.05 -17.32 1.06
N GLU A 115 -4.21 -16.67 1.09
CA GLU A 115 -5.06 -16.45 -0.10
C GLU A 115 -4.35 -15.62 -1.17
N ARG A 116 -3.69 -14.54 -0.77
CA ARG A 116 -3.06 -13.56 -1.67
C ARG A 116 -1.63 -13.90 -2.07
N GLY A 117 -0.93 -14.69 -1.25
CA GLY A 117 0.48 -15.03 -1.43
C GLY A 117 1.46 -13.94 -0.99
N TYR A 118 1.01 -12.72 -0.73
CA TYR A 118 1.84 -11.59 -0.28
C TYR A 118 1.03 -10.55 0.51
N ASN A 119 1.76 -9.68 1.20
CA ASN A 119 1.18 -8.50 1.85
C ASN A 119 1.34 -7.28 0.91
N GLN A 120 0.23 -6.67 0.47
CA GLN A 120 0.23 -5.51 -0.43
C GLN A 120 0.92 -4.29 0.20
N THR A 121 0.72 -4.04 1.49
CA THR A 121 1.35 -2.91 2.19
C THR A 121 2.87 -3.10 2.30
N GLU A 122 3.34 -4.35 2.40
CA GLU A 122 4.77 -4.66 2.34
C GLU A 122 5.34 -4.37 0.94
N LYS A 123 4.59 -4.69 -0.14
CA LYS A 123 5.03 -4.36 -1.50
C LYS A 123 5.09 -2.85 -1.74
N ILE A 124 4.13 -2.09 -1.20
CA ILE A 124 4.14 -0.62 -1.23
C ILE A 124 5.33 -0.09 -0.41
N ALA A 125 5.56 -0.59 0.80
CA ALA A 125 6.69 -0.19 1.64
C ALA A 125 8.04 -0.45 0.96
N GLN A 126 8.20 -1.59 0.28
CA GLN A 126 9.38 -1.92 -0.51
C GLN A 126 9.58 -0.92 -1.67
N ALA A 127 8.52 -0.58 -2.39
CA ALA A 127 8.59 0.39 -3.48
C ALA A 127 8.94 1.80 -2.98
N LEU A 128 8.40 2.23 -1.84
CA LEU A 128 8.74 3.50 -1.19
C LEU A 128 10.19 3.51 -0.72
N ALA A 129 10.68 2.44 -0.09
CA ALA A 129 12.07 2.34 0.35
C ALA A 129 13.05 2.47 -0.81
N VAL A 130 12.74 1.87 -1.97
CA VAL A 130 13.54 2.01 -3.20
C VAL A 130 13.49 3.44 -3.74
N SER A 131 12.30 4.08 -3.73
CA SER A 131 12.10 5.39 -4.34
C SER A 131 12.56 6.56 -3.48
N CYS A 132 12.43 6.44 -2.15
CA CYS A 132 12.66 7.54 -1.20
C CYS A 132 13.87 7.34 -0.30
N GLY A 133 14.48 6.14 -0.34
CA GLY A 133 15.43 5.71 0.68
C GLY A 133 14.72 5.18 1.92
N GLY A 134 15.48 4.69 2.90
CA GLY A 134 14.94 4.09 4.12
C GLY A 134 14.90 2.56 4.07
N LYS A 135 14.31 1.96 5.09
CA LYS A 135 14.29 0.51 5.29
C LYS A 135 12.89 0.00 5.59
N VAL A 136 12.54 -1.17 5.05
CA VAL A 136 11.31 -1.86 5.45
C VAL A 136 11.55 -2.61 6.75
N TRP A 137 10.71 -2.33 7.76
CA TRP A 137 10.76 -3.00 9.05
C TRP A 137 9.42 -3.69 9.34
N LYS A 138 9.41 -5.02 9.30
CA LYS A 138 8.24 -5.84 9.63
C LYS A 138 8.08 -5.97 11.15
N ALA A 139 7.83 -4.82 11.79
CA ALA A 139 7.74 -4.71 13.25
C ALA A 139 6.49 -5.42 13.80
N LEU A 140 5.39 -5.38 13.07
CA LEU A 140 4.07 -5.75 13.54
C LEU A 140 3.64 -7.13 13.04
N ALA A 141 2.82 -7.79 13.83
CA ALA A 141 2.03 -8.96 13.43
C ALA A 141 0.56 -8.75 13.78
N ARG A 142 -0.34 -9.31 12.99
CA ARG A 142 -1.77 -9.34 13.30
C ARG A 142 -2.09 -10.60 14.08
N ARG A 143 -2.80 -10.46 15.20
CA ARG A 143 -3.28 -11.59 15.99
C ARG A 143 -4.31 -12.38 15.19
N SER A 144 -4.22 -13.71 15.23
CA SER A 144 -5.29 -14.57 14.75
C SER A 144 -6.29 -14.77 15.89
N PHE A 145 -7.47 -14.18 15.79
CA PHE A 145 -8.55 -14.54 16.70
C PHE A 145 -9.13 -15.88 16.26
N SER A 146 -9.36 -16.79 17.20
CA SER A 146 -10.01 -18.07 16.92
C SER A 146 -11.45 -17.85 16.42
N VAL A 147 -11.92 -18.76 15.59
CA VAL A 147 -13.12 -18.69 14.71
C VAL A 147 -14.47 -18.50 15.42
N SER A 148 -14.55 -18.31 16.74
CA SER A 148 -15.83 -18.21 17.46
C SER A 148 -16.58 -16.86 17.28
N GLN A 149 -16.04 -15.91 16.48
CA GLN A 149 -16.65 -14.56 16.28
C GLN A 149 -17.14 -14.30 14.85
N THR A 150 -17.59 -15.30 14.13
CA THR A 150 -18.05 -15.20 12.73
C THR A 150 -19.41 -14.54 12.53
N LYS A 151 -20.02 -13.94 13.56
CA LYS A 151 -21.34 -13.25 13.47
C LYS A 151 -21.26 -11.81 13.96
N LEU A 152 -20.30 -11.01 13.46
CA LEU A 152 -20.20 -9.63 13.88
C LEU A 152 -20.81 -8.66 12.86
N SER A 153 -21.64 -7.73 13.33
CA SER A 153 -22.25 -6.65 12.58
C SER A 153 -21.22 -5.63 12.08
N LYS A 154 -21.65 -4.74 11.16
CA LYS A 154 -20.78 -3.70 10.58
C LYS A 154 -20.16 -2.76 11.63
N SER A 155 -20.88 -2.46 12.72
CA SER A 155 -20.42 -1.65 13.85
C SER A 155 -19.37 -2.37 14.71
N GLU A 156 -19.45 -3.69 14.85
CA GLU A 156 -18.48 -4.49 15.60
C GLU A 156 -17.17 -4.68 14.85
N ARG A 157 -17.14 -4.49 13.51
CA ARG A 157 -15.89 -4.50 12.73
C ARG A 157 -14.99 -3.31 13.06
N VAL A 158 -15.52 -2.19 13.49
CA VAL A 158 -14.75 -1.02 13.95
C VAL A 158 -14.12 -1.30 15.31
N LEU A 159 -14.80 -2.03 16.20
CA LEU A 159 -14.28 -2.46 17.50
C LEU A 159 -13.22 -3.56 17.38
N ASN A 160 -13.20 -4.30 16.27
CA ASN A 160 -12.27 -5.42 16.04
C ASN A 160 -10.84 -5.02 15.65
N VAL A 161 -10.51 -3.75 15.59
CA VAL A 161 -9.14 -3.29 15.32
C VAL A 161 -8.36 -3.13 16.65
N ALA A 162 -9.04 -2.85 17.75
CA ALA A 162 -8.41 -2.70 19.06
C ALA A 162 -7.75 -4.01 19.53
N GLY A 163 -6.43 -3.98 19.80
CA GLY A 163 -5.66 -5.17 20.18
C GLY A 163 -5.39 -6.16 19.05
N ALA A 164 -5.76 -5.83 17.80
CA ALA A 164 -5.56 -6.73 16.66
C ALA A 164 -4.09 -6.88 16.25
N PHE A 165 -3.22 -5.97 16.66
CA PHE A 165 -1.81 -5.97 16.29
C PHE A 165 -0.92 -6.18 17.53
N VAL A 166 0.29 -6.68 17.29
CA VAL A 166 1.34 -6.86 18.31
C VAL A 166 2.70 -6.57 17.71
N LEU A 167 3.61 -6.11 18.55
CA LEU A 167 5.01 -5.96 18.19
C LEU A 167 5.65 -7.35 18.06
N LYS A 168 6.09 -7.69 16.85
CA LYS A 168 6.75 -8.96 16.54
C LYS A 168 8.26 -8.88 16.73
N LYS A 169 8.84 -7.72 16.42
CA LYS A 169 10.29 -7.52 16.44
C LYS A 169 10.62 -6.14 16.98
N ARG A 170 11.38 -6.11 18.08
CA ARG A 170 11.95 -4.86 18.61
C ARG A 170 13.21 -4.49 17.86
N MET A 171 13.51 -3.20 17.82
CA MET A 171 14.73 -2.64 17.29
C MET A 171 15.16 -1.46 18.18
N ASN A 172 16.44 -1.28 18.37
CA ASN A 172 16.95 -0.08 19.01
C ASN A 172 16.87 1.08 18.02
N LEU A 173 16.01 2.01 18.30
CA LEU A 173 15.78 3.21 17.51
C LEU A 173 16.49 4.39 18.12
N SER A 174 17.03 5.27 17.27
CA SER A 174 17.48 6.59 17.69
C SER A 174 16.28 7.52 17.85
N PRO A 175 16.32 8.52 18.76
CA PRO A 175 15.27 9.55 18.83
C PRO A 175 15.06 10.34 17.52
N LYS A 176 16.05 10.33 16.63
CA LYS A 176 15.98 10.98 15.31
C LYS A 176 15.40 10.07 14.22
N ASP A 177 15.21 8.78 14.51
CA ASP A 177 14.66 7.84 13.53
C ASP A 177 13.15 8.08 13.36
N LEU A 178 12.66 7.96 12.13
CA LEU A 178 11.25 8.13 11.79
C LEU A 178 10.62 6.78 11.44
N ILE A 179 9.49 6.48 12.04
CA ILE A 179 8.66 5.32 11.72
C ILE A 179 7.48 5.79 10.87
N VAL A 180 7.32 5.22 9.68
CA VAL A 180 6.21 5.49 8.77
C VAL A 180 5.41 4.21 8.60
N ILE A 181 4.19 4.19 9.12
CA ILE A 181 3.26 3.07 8.97
C ILE A 181 2.64 3.14 7.58
N ILE A 182 2.68 2.02 6.84
CA ILE A 182 2.20 1.93 5.45
C ILE A 182 0.92 1.10 5.40
N ASP A 183 -0.14 1.73 4.89
CA ASP A 183 -1.39 1.05 4.51
C ASP A 183 -1.72 1.32 3.04
N ASP A 184 -2.61 0.53 2.44
CA ASP A 184 -3.02 0.68 1.04
C ASP A 184 -4.21 1.62 0.85
N VAL A 185 -5.06 1.78 1.85
CA VAL A 185 -6.23 2.66 1.83
C VAL A 185 -6.43 3.33 3.18
N PHE A 186 -6.39 4.64 3.18
CA PHE A 186 -6.74 5.46 4.34
C PHE A 186 -8.23 5.85 4.28
N THR A 187 -9.00 5.52 5.31
CA THR A 187 -10.41 5.92 5.47
C THR A 187 -10.60 6.71 6.76
N THR A 188 -10.81 6.03 7.86
CA THR A 188 -10.92 6.63 9.21
C THR A 188 -9.58 6.70 9.92
N GLY A 189 -8.54 6.10 9.37
CA GLY A 189 -7.23 5.97 10.03
C GLY A 189 -7.18 4.97 11.19
N SER A 190 -8.28 4.32 11.55
CA SER A 190 -8.35 3.43 12.73
C SER A 190 -7.29 2.32 12.73
N THR A 191 -6.99 1.74 11.57
CA THR A 191 -5.93 0.72 11.42
C THR A 191 -4.55 1.29 11.73
N ILE A 192 -4.25 2.47 11.17
CA ILE A 192 -2.95 3.15 11.36
C ILE A 192 -2.80 3.58 12.81
N HIS A 193 -3.83 4.18 13.40
CA HIS A 193 -3.83 4.58 14.82
C HIS A 193 -3.59 3.39 15.76
N GLU A 194 -4.22 2.25 15.51
CA GLU A 194 -4.00 1.06 16.32
C GLU A 194 -2.59 0.48 16.15
N CYS A 195 -2.02 0.53 14.95
CA CYS A 195 -0.64 0.15 14.72
C CYS A 195 0.36 1.12 15.39
N ALA A 196 0.06 2.42 15.42
CA ALA A 196 0.92 3.43 16.02
C ALA A 196 0.94 3.37 17.56
N ARG A 197 -0.08 2.79 18.17
CA ARG A 197 -0.22 2.66 19.63
C ARG A 197 0.69 1.56 20.23
N ILE A 198 1.26 0.70 19.42
CA ILE A 198 2.08 -0.46 19.79
C ILE A 198 3.57 -0.09 19.87
#